data_ef852738e6fbc6eed8896f4a3718c7a1
#
_entry.id   ef852738e6fbc6eed8896f4a3718c7a1
#
_cell.length_a   1.000
_cell.length_b   1.000
_cell.length_c   1.000
_cell.angle_alpha   90.00
_cell.angle_beta   90.00
_cell.angle_gamma   90.00
#
_symmetry.space_group_name_H-M   'P 1'
#
loop_
_entity.id
_entity.type
_entity.pdbx_description
1 polymer ?
#
loop_
_entity_poly.entity_id
_entity_poly.type
_entity_poly.pdbx_seq_one_letter_code
_entity_poly.pdbx_strand_id
1 'polypeptide(L)'
;GNREGKSAEEGHDNTVEGLKRVSKAAEEKGITLCMELLNSKVNHPDYQCDCTAWGVEVCKAVDSPNVKLLYDIYHMQIMEGDLIRTIQENIAYIKHFHTAGNPGRNDLDQQQEIYYPPIMQAIAGTGYELYVGHEFVPKADPIDALKAAFDTCNITT
;
A
#
# COMPACT_ATOMS: atom_id res chain seq x y z
N GLY A 1 -6.70 12.00 2.82
CA GLY A 1 -7.35 12.83 1.81
C GLY A 1 -6.37 13.82 1.17
N ASN A 2 -6.91 14.75 0.40
CA ASN A 2 -6.12 15.78 -0.28
C ASN A 2 -5.70 16.88 0.69
N ARG A 3 -4.58 17.56 0.36
CA ARG A 3 -4.03 18.67 1.17
C ARG A 3 -4.94 19.88 1.19
N GLU A 4 -5.54 20.21 0.05
CA GLU A 4 -6.43 21.37 -0.09
C GLU A 4 -5.82 22.66 0.47
N GLY A 5 -4.54 22.87 0.21
CA GLY A 5 -3.78 24.02 0.71
C GLY A 5 -3.30 23.93 2.15
N LYS A 6 -3.63 22.84 2.90
CA LYS A 6 -3.13 22.62 4.26
C LYS A 6 -1.65 22.20 4.25
N SER A 7 -0.95 22.50 5.34
CA SER A 7 0.40 22.01 5.54
C SER A 7 0.45 20.48 5.75
N ALA A 8 1.62 19.88 5.61
CA ALA A 8 1.80 18.45 5.89
C ALA A 8 1.51 18.13 7.37
N GLU A 9 1.83 19.04 8.29
CA GLU A 9 1.55 18.91 9.72
C GLU A 9 0.04 18.96 10.01
N GLU A 10 -0.67 19.96 9.48
CA GLU A 10 -2.12 20.05 9.63
C GLU A 10 -2.85 18.82 9.07
N GLY A 11 -2.38 18.29 7.93
CA GLY A 11 -2.92 17.10 7.34
C GLY A 11 -2.66 15.84 8.15
N HIS A 12 -1.46 15.72 8.72
CA HIS A 12 -1.11 14.66 9.65
C HIS A 12 -2.04 14.69 10.87
N ASP A 13 -2.15 15.82 11.54
CA ASP A 13 -2.95 15.97 12.76
C ASP A 13 -4.45 15.69 12.51
N ASN A 14 -5.01 16.21 11.42
CA ASN A 14 -6.37 15.92 11.02
C ASN A 14 -6.61 14.42 10.75
N THR A 15 -5.63 13.75 10.14
CA THR A 15 -5.71 12.31 9.85
C THR A 15 -5.66 11.50 11.14
N VAL A 16 -4.74 11.84 12.05
CA VAL A 16 -4.61 11.21 13.36
C VAL A 16 -5.88 11.40 14.19
N GLU A 17 -6.42 12.62 14.24
CA GLU A 17 -7.67 12.90 14.96
C GLU A 17 -8.84 12.08 14.38
N GLY A 18 -9.00 12.06 13.06
CA GLY A 18 -10.04 11.30 12.39
C GLY A 18 -9.96 9.80 12.66
N LEU A 19 -8.75 9.22 12.57
CA LEU A 19 -8.53 7.80 12.83
C LEU A 19 -8.74 7.44 14.32
N LYS A 20 -8.32 8.27 15.26
CA LYS A 20 -8.58 8.06 16.69
C LYS A 20 -10.07 7.99 17.03
N ARG A 21 -10.91 8.71 16.31
CA ARG A 21 -12.39 8.68 16.53
C ARG A 21 -13.01 7.33 16.18
N VAL A 22 -12.40 6.57 15.26
CA VAL A 22 -12.95 5.29 14.76
C VAL A 22 -12.16 4.07 15.20
N SER A 23 -10.92 4.25 15.68
CA SER A 23 -10.01 3.16 16.03
C SER A 23 -10.59 2.22 17.09
N LYS A 24 -11.20 2.79 18.16
CA LYS A 24 -11.82 1.98 19.21
C LYS A 24 -12.94 1.08 18.69
N ALA A 25 -13.78 1.58 17.80
CA ALA A 25 -14.85 0.76 17.19
C ALA A 25 -14.26 -0.33 16.28
N ALA A 26 -13.14 -0.06 15.59
CA ALA A 26 -12.44 -1.05 14.81
C ALA A 26 -11.84 -2.15 15.69
N GLU A 27 -11.20 -1.80 16.81
CA GLU A 27 -10.66 -2.74 17.79
C GLU A 27 -11.75 -3.65 18.38
N GLU A 28 -12.87 -3.07 18.85
CA GLU A 28 -13.99 -3.80 19.42
C GLU A 28 -14.63 -4.81 18.45
N LYS A 29 -14.51 -4.54 17.13
CA LYS A 29 -15.05 -5.40 16.08
C LYS A 29 -14.01 -6.30 15.42
N GLY A 30 -12.75 -6.21 15.82
CA GLY A 30 -11.64 -6.97 15.21
C GLY A 30 -11.38 -6.60 13.74
N ILE A 31 -11.69 -5.36 13.34
CA ILE A 31 -11.49 -4.86 11.98
C ILE A 31 -10.21 -4.04 11.94
N THR A 32 -9.34 -4.28 10.96
CA THR A 32 -8.17 -3.44 10.71
C THR A 32 -8.51 -2.38 9.66
N LEU A 33 -8.29 -1.12 10.00
CA LEU A 33 -8.35 0.00 9.08
C LEU A 33 -6.99 0.13 8.39
N CYS A 34 -6.95 0.00 7.08
CA CYS A 34 -5.73 0.15 6.30
C CYS A 34 -5.77 1.46 5.52
N MET A 35 -4.92 2.41 5.90
CA MET A 35 -4.76 3.66 5.18
C MET A 35 -3.86 3.43 3.96
N GLU A 36 -4.35 3.74 2.78
CA GLU A 36 -3.63 3.49 1.54
C GLU A 36 -2.60 4.58 1.24
N LEU A 37 -1.40 4.14 0.84
CA LEU A 37 -0.34 4.96 0.31
C LEU A 37 -0.57 5.13 -1.20
N LEU A 38 -0.84 6.37 -1.65
CA LEU A 38 -1.09 6.67 -3.07
C LEU A 38 0.00 7.57 -3.65
N ASN A 39 0.21 7.51 -4.96
CA ASN A 39 1.14 8.44 -5.61
C ASN A 39 0.49 9.80 -5.90
N SER A 40 1.16 10.87 -5.45
CA SER A 40 0.78 12.25 -5.76
C SER A 40 1.41 12.77 -7.07
N LYS A 41 2.41 12.06 -7.62
CA LYS A 41 3.12 12.47 -8.83
C LYS A 41 2.32 12.31 -10.12
N VAL A 42 1.46 11.28 -10.20
CA VAL A 42 0.79 10.90 -11.44
C VAL A 42 -0.73 10.80 -11.28
N ASN A 43 -1.22 9.96 -10.35
CA ASN A 43 -2.63 9.58 -10.31
C ASN A 43 -3.47 10.40 -9.33
N HIS A 44 -2.88 10.81 -8.19
CA HIS A 44 -3.61 11.46 -7.10
C HIS A 44 -2.93 12.78 -6.68
N PRO A 45 -2.84 13.78 -7.58
CA PRO A 45 -2.24 15.07 -7.22
C PRO A 45 -2.89 15.62 -5.96
N ASP A 46 -2.06 16.23 -5.09
CA ASP A 46 -2.51 16.78 -3.81
C ASP A 46 -2.84 15.76 -2.67
N TYR A 47 -2.74 14.44 -2.93
CA TYR A 47 -2.93 13.45 -1.86
C TYR A 47 -1.80 13.50 -0.82
N GLN A 48 -2.14 13.35 0.47
CA GLN A 48 -1.18 13.56 1.56
C GLN A 48 -0.37 12.33 1.92
N CYS A 49 -1.02 11.16 1.98
CA CYS A 49 -0.38 9.91 2.37
C CYS A 49 0.36 9.31 1.17
N ASP A 50 1.37 10.01 0.68
CA ASP A 50 2.09 9.69 -0.55
C ASP A 50 3.52 9.15 -0.32
N CYS A 51 3.87 8.88 0.93
CA CYS A 51 5.11 8.21 1.28
C CYS A 51 4.97 7.36 2.56
N THR A 52 5.77 6.30 2.62
CA THR A 52 5.72 5.32 3.72
C THR A 52 6.00 5.95 5.08
N ALA A 53 7.00 6.81 5.17
CA ALA A 53 7.37 7.45 6.43
C ALA A 53 6.23 8.25 7.05
N TRP A 54 5.51 9.04 6.25
CA TRP A 54 4.36 9.80 6.72
C TRP A 54 3.23 8.90 7.22
N GLY A 55 2.93 7.82 6.48
CA GLY A 55 1.91 6.85 6.89
C GLY A 55 2.25 6.14 8.20
N VAL A 56 3.52 5.76 8.38
CA VAL A 56 4.02 5.15 9.62
C VAL A 56 3.90 6.10 10.81
N GLU A 57 4.24 7.38 10.65
CA GLU A 57 4.09 8.38 11.72
C GLU A 57 2.62 8.56 12.12
N VAL A 58 1.69 8.57 11.17
CA VAL A 58 0.24 8.56 11.48
C VAL A 58 -0.14 7.32 12.30
N CYS A 59 0.29 6.12 11.89
CA CYS A 59 0.00 4.89 12.63
C CYS A 59 0.53 4.95 14.07
N LYS A 60 1.76 5.44 14.26
CA LYS A 60 2.36 5.64 15.58
C LYS A 60 1.57 6.65 16.42
N ALA A 61 1.19 7.79 15.84
CA ALA A 61 0.46 8.83 16.55
C ALA A 61 -0.97 8.45 16.93
N VAL A 62 -1.62 7.59 16.12
CA VAL A 62 -2.93 7.02 16.46
C VAL A 62 -2.82 6.01 17.59
N ASP A 63 -1.72 5.24 17.63
CA ASP A 63 -1.41 4.23 18.66
C ASP A 63 -2.49 3.15 18.81
N SER A 64 -3.01 2.65 17.68
CA SER A 64 -3.98 1.56 17.64
C SER A 64 -3.44 0.36 16.88
N PRO A 65 -3.58 -0.88 17.42
CA PRO A 65 -3.19 -2.09 16.70
C PRO A 65 -4.01 -2.31 15.42
N ASN A 66 -5.18 -1.70 15.35
CA ASN A 66 -6.14 -1.84 14.25
C ASN A 66 -6.11 -0.66 13.25
N VAL A 67 -5.10 0.22 13.34
CA VAL A 67 -4.84 1.24 12.31
C VAL A 67 -3.47 0.96 11.71
N LYS A 68 -3.47 0.65 10.42
CA LYS A 68 -2.32 0.16 9.67
C LYS A 68 -2.28 0.77 8.27
N LEU A 69 -1.33 0.35 7.46
CA LEU A 69 -1.17 0.78 6.08
C LEU A 69 -1.61 -0.31 5.10
N LEU A 70 -2.20 0.09 4.00
CA LEU A 70 -2.20 -0.61 2.75
C LEU A 70 -1.00 -0.07 1.94
N TYR A 71 -0.05 -0.96 1.65
CA TYR A 71 1.11 -0.63 0.85
C TYR A 71 0.83 -1.03 -0.61
N ASP A 72 0.51 -0.05 -1.43
CA ASP A 72 0.35 -0.27 -2.86
C ASP A 72 1.73 -0.17 -3.54
N ILE A 73 2.21 -1.31 -4.04
CA ILE A 73 3.54 -1.44 -4.63
C ILE A 73 3.68 -0.56 -5.88
N TYR A 74 2.61 -0.45 -6.68
CA TYR A 74 2.59 0.43 -7.86
C TYR A 74 2.76 1.90 -7.46
N HIS A 75 2.01 2.36 -6.47
CA HIS A 75 2.10 3.74 -6.01
C HIS A 75 3.45 4.05 -5.39
N MET A 76 3.98 3.16 -4.58
CA MET A 76 5.27 3.38 -3.91
C MET A 76 6.47 3.21 -4.86
N GLN A 77 6.35 2.42 -5.93
CA GLN A 77 7.35 2.44 -7.00
C GLN A 77 7.50 3.84 -7.60
N ILE A 78 6.39 4.50 -7.87
CA ILE A 78 6.39 5.87 -8.46
C ILE A 78 6.95 6.89 -7.46
N MET A 79 6.62 6.77 -6.18
CA MET A 79 6.98 7.77 -5.18
C MET A 79 8.38 7.58 -4.61
N GLU A 80 8.75 6.37 -4.23
CA GLU A 80 9.92 6.09 -3.40
C GLU A 80 10.91 5.12 -4.06
N GLY A 81 10.44 4.09 -4.76
CA GLY A 81 11.29 2.98 -5.15
C GLY A 81 11.78 2.20 -3.94
N ASP A 82 12.93 1.50 -4.04
CA ASP A 82 13.57 0.76 -2.93
C ASP A 82 12.58 -0.12 -2.13
N LEU A 83 11.67 -0.77 -2.86
CA LEU A 83 10.46 -1.41 -2.33
C LEU A 83 10.77 -2.47 -1.27
N ILE A 84 11.74 -3.36 -1.55
CA ILE A 84 12.05 -4.50 -0.68
C ILE A 84 12.49 -4.04 0.70
N ARG A 85 13.45 -3.14 0.78
CA ARG A 85 13.95 -2.62 2.06
C ARG A 85 12.88 -1.86 2.81
N THR A 86 12.16 -0.97 2.12
CA THR A 86 11.07 -0.17 2.71
C THR A 86 9.98 -1.07 3.30
N ILE A 87 9.57 -2.14 2.60
CA ILE A 87 8.60 -3.12 3.08
C ILE A 87 9.11 -3.83 4.33
N GLN A 88 10.34 -4.37 4.28
CA GLN A 88 10.92 -5.12 5.39
C GLN A 88 11.06 -4.28 6.67
N GLU A 89 11.51 -3.03 6.54
CA GLU A 89 11.67 -2.11 7.66
C GLU A 89 10.33 -1.68 8.29
N ASN A 90 9.24 -1.67 7.51
CA ASN A 90 7.96 -1.13 7.94
C ASN A 90 6.83 -2.18 8.04
N ILE A 91 7.14 -3.47 7.93
CA ILE A 91 6.14 -4.56 7.89
C ILE A 91 5.21 -4.58 9.11
N ALA A 92 5.67 -4.15 10.27
CA ALA A 92 4.85 -4.06 11.48
C ALA A 92 3.64 -3.10 11.34
N TYR A 93 3.73 -2.17 10.40
CA TYR A 93 2.67 -1.20 10.10
C TYR A 93 1.84 -1.58 8.88
N ILE A 94 2.25 -2.54 8.06
CA ILE A 94 1.58 -2.93 6.82
C ILE A 94 0.68 -4.13 7.07
N LYS A 95 -0.59 -4.06 6.66
CA LYS A 95 -1.56 -5.16 6.82
C LYS A 95 -2.29 -5.52 5.52
N HIS A 96 -2.03 -4.81 4.43
CA HIS A 96 -2.50 -5.16 3.11
C HIS A 96 -1.51 -4.68 2.05
N PHE A 97 -1.43 -5.41 0.95
CA PHE A 97 -0.63 -5.01 -0.21
C PHE A 97 -1.51 -4.94 -1.46
N HIS A 98 -1.21 -3.99 -2.34
CA HIS A 98 -1.73 -3.98 -3.71
C HIS A 98 -0.60 -4.10 -4.73
N THR A 99 -0.94 -4.65 -5.90
CA THR A 99 -0.03 -4.82 -7.04
C THR A 99 -0.66 -4.28 -8.33
N ALA A 100 0.13 -3.64 -9.16
CA ALA A 100 -0.19 -3.30 -10.54
C ALA A 100 1.10 -3.10 -11.34
N GLY A 101 1.03 -3.16 -12.66
CA GLY A 101 2.16 -2.86 -13.54
C GLY A 101 2.43 -1.36 -13.64
N ASN A 102 3.67 -0.93 -13.49
CA ASN A 102 4.10 0.44 -13.69
C ASN A 102 5.04 0.53 -14.92
N PRO A 103 4.81 1.47 -15.85
CA PRO A 103 3.78 2.51 -15.87
C PRO A 103 2.40 1.98 -16.28
N GLY A 104 1.36 2.77 -15.97
CA GLY A 104 0.01 2.63 -16.53
C GLY A 104 -1.01 1.92 -15.65
N ARG A 105 -0.61 1.33 -14.50
CA ARG A 105 -1.49 0.60 -13.58
C ARG A 105 -2.20 -0.58 -14.26
N ASN A 106 -1.49 -1.25 -15.19
CA ASN A 106 -2.01 -2.36 -15.97
C ASN A 106 -1.48 -3.72 -15.47
N ASP A 107 -1.49 -4.72 -16.36
CA ASP A 107 -1.05 -6.09 -16.12
C ASP A 107 0.37 -6.16 -15.56
N LEU A 108 0.64 -7.20 -14.78
CA LEU A 108 1.97 -7.51 -14.23
C LEU A 108 2.80 -8.28 -15.27
N ASP A 109 2.87 -7.77 -16.48
CA ASP A 109 3.55 -8.40 -17.61
C ASP A 109 5.03 -7.96 -17.74
N GLN A 110 5.69 -8.38 -18.81
CA GLN A 110 7.10 -8.04 -19.05
C GLN A 110 7.32 -6.63 -19.65
N GLN A 111 6.25 -5.88 -19.86
CA GLN A 111 6.32 -4.50 -20.40
C GLN A 111 6.28 -3.43 -19.31
N GLN A 112 6.25 -3.87 -18.04
CA GLN A 112 6.25 -2.99 -16.86
C GLN A 112 7.56 -3.13 -16.08
N GLU A 113 7.89 -2.19 -15.21
CA GLU A 113 9.21 -2.07 -14.60
C GLU A 113 9.38 -2.77 -13.24
N ILE A 114 8.28 -3.22 -12.59
CA ILE A 114 8.33 -3.81 -11.25
C ILE A 114 8.61 -5.32 -11.35
N TYR A 115 9.75 -5.75 -10.81
CA TYR A 115 10.06 -7.18 -10.76
C TYR A 115 9.48 -7.83 -9.50
N TYR A 116 8.26 -8.35 -9.60
CA TYR A 116 7.45 -8.86 -8.49
C TYR A 116 8.03 -10.07 -7.72
N PRO A 117 8.61 -11.11 -8.35
CA PRO A 117 9.01 -12.31 -7.61
C PRO A 117 9.92 -12.05 -6.38
N PRO A 118 11.00 -11.26 -6.44
CA PRO A 118 11.80 -11.00 -5.25
C PRO A 118 11.09 -10.11 -4.22
N ILE A 119 10.15 -9.27 -4.64
CA ILE A 119 9.32 -8.48 -3.71
C ILE A 119 8.40 -9.41 -2.92
N MET A 120 7.74 -10.36 -3.58
CA MET A 120 6.88 -11.35 -2.92
C MET A 120 7.67 -12.26 -1.97
N GLN A 121 8.89 -12.68 -2.37
CA GLN A 121 9.79 -13.42 -1.49
C GLN A 121 10.18 -12.62 -0.24
N ALA A 122 10.45 -11.32 -0.41
CA ALA A 122 10.76 -10.44 0.72
C ALA A 122 9.56 -10.28 1.67
N ILE A 123 8.36 -10.11 1.13
CA ILE A 123 7.12 -10.03 1.93
C ILE A 123 6.92 -11.35 2.72
N ALA A 124 6.99 -12.50 2.07
CA ALA A 124 6.86 -13.81 2.73
C ALA A 124 7.95 -14.03 3.78
N GLY A 125 9.19 -13.63 3.50
CA GLY A 125 10.31 -13.72 4.42
C GLY A 125 10.15 -12.92 5.72
N THR A 126 9.22 -11.95 5.76
CA THR A 126 8.86 -11.22 7.00
C THR A 126 7.91 -11.99 7.90
N GLY A 127 7.36 -13.12 7.47
CA GLY A 127 6.29 -13.84 8.16
C GLY A 127 4.89 -13.24 7.92
N TYR A 128 4.72 -12.44 6.86
CA TYR A 128 3.41 -11.90 6.48
C TYR A 128 2.48 -13.02 5.98
N GLU A 129 1.31 -13.17 6.59
CA GLU A 129 0.33 -14.24 6.32
C GLU A 129 -1.03 -13.68 5.86
N LEU A 130 -1.11 -12.39 5.52
CA LEU A 130 -2.36 -11.76 5.09
C LEU A 130 -2.44 -11.70 3.55
N TYR A 131 -3.26 -10.81 3.03
CA TYR A 131 -3.61 -10.78 1.61
C TYR A 131 -2.76 -9.79 0.82
N VAL A 132 -2.44 -10.18 -0.42
CA VAL A 132 -1.94 -9.32 -1.49
C VAL A 132 -3.03 -9.25 -2.56
N GLY A 133 -3.61 -8.07 -2.75
CA GLY A 133 -4.65 -7.82 -3.74
C GLY A 133 -4.06 -7.36 -5.08
N HIS A 134 -4.69 -7.77 -6.18
CA HIS A 134 -4.36 -7.28 -7.51
C HIS A 134 -5.31 -6.15 -7.88
N GLU A 135 -4.79 -4.92 -7.98
CA GLU A 135 -5.59 -3.72 -8.30
C GLU A 135 -5.03 -3.02 -9.53
N PHE A 136 -5.39 -3.54 -10.71
CA PHE A 136 -4.91 -3.01 -11.99
C PHE A 136 -6.01 -2.96 -13.04
N VAL A 137 -5.77 -2.23 -14.13
CA VAL A 137 -6.66 -2.17 -15.29
C VAL A 137 -6.15 -3.16 -16.34
N PRO A 138 -6.86 -4.29 -16.59
CA PRO A 138 -6.40 -5.29 -17.53
C PRO A 138 -6.41 -4.75 -18.96
N LYS A 139 -5.38 -5.12 -19.76
CA LYS A 139 -5.25 -4.73 -21.17
C LYS A 139 -6.10 -5.59 -22.10
N ALA A 140 -6.46 -6.80 -21.65
CA ALA A 140 -7.21 -7.78 -22.42
C ALA A 140 -8.26 -8.49 -21.55
N ASP A 141 -8.45 -9.81 -21.68
CA ASP A 141 -9.39 -10.55 -20.84
C ASP A 141 -9.03 -10.45 -19.36
N PRO A 142 -9.93 -9.98 -18.49
CA PRO A 142 -9.61 -9.73 -17.08
C PRO A 142 -9.32 -11.01 -16.29
N ILE A 143 -9.90 -12.15 -16.69
CA ILE A 143 -9.67 -13.43 -15.98
C ILE A 143 -8.27 -13.96 -16.30
N ASP A 144 -7.85 -13.87 -17.55
CA ASP A 144 -6.51 -14.27 -17.95
C ASP A 144 -5.44 -13.34 -17.35
N ALA A 145 -5.71 -12.04 -17.29
CA ALA A 145 -4.85 -11.07 -16.62
C ALA A 145 -4.71 -11.34 -15.13
N LEU A 146 -5.81 -11.67 -14.43
CA LEU A 146 -5.78 -12.04 -13.01
C LEU A 146 -5.01 -13.34 -12.75
N LYS A 147 -5.17 -14.36 -13.61
CA LYS A 147 -4.37 -15.59 -13.51
C LYS A 147 -2.87 -15.31 -13.67
N ALA A 148 -2.51 -14.53 -14.68
CA ALA A 148 -1.12 -14.16 -14.93
C ALA A 148 -0.53 -13.36 -13.75
N ALA A 149 -1.29 -12.45 -13.15
CA ALA A 149 -0.89 -11.70 -11.96
C ALA A 149 -0.69 -12.63 -10.75
N PHE A 150 -1.63 -13.57 -10.54
CA PHE A 150 -1.52 -14.57 -9.50
C PHE A 150 -0.25 -15.43 -9.70
N ASP A 151 -0.01 -15.96 -10.90
CA ASP A 151 1.17 -16.77 -11.20
C ASP A 151 2.47 -15.99 -10.99
N THR A 152 2.49 -14.70 -11.33
CA THR A 152 3.66 -13.82 -11.13
C THR A 152 3.98 -13.60 -9.65
N CYS A 153 2.94 -13.51 -8.82
CA CYS A 153 3.07 -13.24 -7.38
C CYS A 153 3.08 -14.51 -6.51
N ASN A 154 2.66 -15.65 -7.05
CA ASN A 154 2.63 -16.93 -6.34
C ASN A 154 4.03 -17.51 -6.22
N ILE A 155 4.66 -17.28 -5.08
CA ILE A 155 5.97 -17.84 -4.75
C ILE A 155 5.81 -19.20 -4.05
N THR A 156 6.48 -20.22 -4.55
CA THR A 156 6.72 -21.46 -3.79
C THR A 156 7.79 -21.18 -2.74
N THR A 157 7.39 -21.21 -1.48
CA THR A 157 8.31 -21.18 -0.33
C THR A 157 9.04 -22.50 -0.15
#